data_b7791e9decd267d66fbb75aafe288afb
#
_entry.id   b7791e9decd267d66fbb75aafe288afb
#
_cell.length_a   1.000
_cell.length_b   1.000
_cell.length_c   1.000
_cell.angle_alpha   90.00
_cell.angle_beta   90.00
_cell.angle_gamma   90.00
#
_symmetry.space_group_name_H-M   'P 1'
#
loop_
_entity.id
_entity.type
_entity.pdbx_description
1 polymer ?
#
loop_
_entity_poly.entity_id
_entity_poly.type
_entity_poly.pdbx_seq_one_letter_code
_entity_poly.pdbx_strand_id
1 'polypeptide(L)'
;AVMFSGGNQLRLSVTDGGTEFLHILKQRYQNENFVIAGTSAGAMAMSQTMIYEGNAARAHLKGEVKMTSGLGFIGSVIIDSHFEKRGRFVRLAQAVATHPGLIGIGLG
;
A
#
# COMPACT_ATOMS: atom_id res chain seq x y z
N ALA A 1 -10.73 15.56 6.75
CA ALA A 1 -10.16 14.20 6.80
C ALA A 1 -10.81 13.28 5.79
N VAL A 2 -10.05 12.32 5.30
CA VAL A 2 -10.55 11.26 4.41
C VAL A 2 -10.11 9.92 4.94
N MET A 3 -10.99 8.92 4.86
CA MET A 3 -10.73 7.55 5.27
C MET A 3 -10.92 6.60 4.09
N PHE A 4 -9.86 5.89 3.72
CA PHE A 4 -9.94 4.80 2.73
C PHE A 4 -10.24 3.48 3.42
N SER A 5 -11.38 2.88 3.11
CA SER A 5 -11.80 1.60 3.68
C SER A 5 -11.09 0.41 3.00
N GLY A 6 -11.30 -0.78 3.57
CA GLY A 6 -10.79 -2.02 3.01
C GLY A 6 -11.47 -2.43 1.70
N GLY A 7 -11.04 -3.55 1.16
CA GLY A 7 -11.53 -4.10 -0.09
C GLY A 7 -10.38 -4.60 -0.96
N ASN A 8 -10.23 -4.06 -2.15
CA ASN A 8 -9.15 -4.40 -3.07
C ASN A 8 -8.28 -3.17 -3.33
N GLN A 9 -7.01 -3.23 -2.92
CA GLN A 9 -6.07 -2.10 -3.05
C GLN A 9 -5.73 -1.76 -4.50
N LEU A 10 -5.66 -2.73 -5.38
CA LEU A 10 -5.44 -2.48 -6.81
C LEU A 10 -6.61 -1.69 -7.39
N ARG A 11 -7.83 -2.06 -7.01
CA ARG A 11 -9.04 -1.35 -7.46
C ARG A 11 -9.05 0.10 -6.95
N LEU A 12 -8.66 0.33 -5.71
CA LEU A 12 -8.51 1.68 -5.16
C LEU A 12 -7.51 2.51 -5.98
N SER A 13 -6.33 1.99 -6.24
CA SER A 13 -5.30 2.73 -6.96
C SER A 13 -5.68 2.97 -8.43
N VAL A 14 -6.35 2.02 -9.07
CA VAL A 14 -6.81 2.18 -10.46
C VAL A 14 -7.97 3.18 -10.56
N THR A 15 -8.92 3.15 -9.61
CA THR A 15 -10.08 4.03 -9.62
C THR A 15 -9.70 5.47 -9.26
N ASP A 16 -8.87 5.66 -8.24
CA ASP A 16 -8.57 6.98 -7.69
C ASP A 16 -7.23 7.54 -8.20
N GLY A 17 -6.33 6.68 -8.68
CA GLY A 17 -5.03 7.09 -9.19
C GLY A 17 -5.14 8.01 -10.41
N GLY A 18 -4.41 9.12 -10.41
CA GLY A 18 -4.39 10.08 -11.50
C GLY A 18 -5.65 10.93 -11.64
N THR A 19 -6.62 10.81 -10.74
CA THR A 19 -7.84 11.61 -10.77
C THR A 19 -7.61 13.01 -10.17
N GLU A 20 -8.47 13.95 -10.53
CA GLU A 20 -8.47 15.30 -9.94
C GLU A 20 -8.77 15.23 -8.43
N PHE A 21 -9.64 14.32 -8.01
CA PHE A 21 -9.93 14.07 -6.60
C PHE A 21 -8.66 13.74 -5.81
N LEU A 22 -7.84 12.80 -6.29
CA LEU A 22 -6.58 12.44 -5.66
C LEU A 22 -5.59 13.62 -5.65
N HIS A 23 -5.53 14.38 -6.73
CA HIS A 23 -4.68 15.56 -6.82
C HIS A 23 -5.05 16.60 -5.75
N ILE A 24 -6.33 16.88 -5.57
CA ILE A 24 -6.83 17.79 -4.54
C ILE A 24 -6.50 17.27 -3.13
N LEU A 25 -6.70 15.97 -2.89
CA LEU A 25 -6.37 15.34 -1.60
C LEU A 25 -4.88 15.46 -1.27
N LYS A 26 -4.00 15.24 -2.24
CA LYS A 26 -2.56 15.36 -2.06
C LYS A 26 -2.15 16.80 -1.75
N GLN A 27 -2.75 17.77 -2.42
CA GLN A 27 -2.49 19.18 -2.13
C GLN A 27 -2.92 19.55 -0.71
N ARG A 28 -4.08 19.11 -0.27
CA ARG A 28 -4.55 19.34 1.09
C ARG A 28 -3.67 18.66 2.14
N TYR A 29 -3.28 17.42 1.88
CA TYR A 29 -2.40 16.67 2.77
C TYR A 29 -1.04 17.35 2.95
N GLN A 30 -0.47 17.91 1.87
CA GLN A 30 0.84 18.55 1.88
C GLN A 30 0.81 19.97 2.49
N ASN A 31 -0.28 20.71 2.30
CA ASN A 31 -0.33 22.16 2.58
C ASN A 31 -1.21 22.53 3.78
N GLU A 32 -2.00 21.60 4.32
CA GLU A 32 -2.93 21.84 5.42
C GLU A 32 -2.76 20.77 6.51
N ASN A 33 -3.33 21.01 7.68
CA ASN A 33 -3.46 20.00 8.73
C ASN A 33 -4.59 19.02 8.39
N PHE A 34 -4.42 18.28 7.29
CA PHE A 34 -5.42 17.39 6.75
C PHE A 34 -5.04 15.94 7.04
N VAL A 35 -5.96 15.17 7.63
CA VAL A 35 -5.73 13.78 8.00
C VAL A 35 -6.21 12.84 6.91
N ILE A 36 -5.33 11.97 6.46
CA ILE A 36 -5.64 10.84 5.60
C ILE A 36 -5.49 9.58 6.45
N ALA A 37 -6.48 8.72 6.42
CA ALA A 37 -6.48 7.46 7.14
C ALA A 37 -6.85 6.30 6.20
N GLY A 38 -6.44 5.10 6.56
CA GLY A 38 -6.78 3.90 5.79
C GLY A 38 -6.77 2.65 6.65
N THR A 39 -7.62 1.70 6.31
CA THR A 39 -7.63 0.39 6.94
C THR A 39 -7.53 -0.72 5.88
N SER A 40 -6.84 -1.83 6.22
CA SER A 40 -6.67 -2.98 5.34
C SER A 40 -6.14 -2.57 3.96
N ALA A 41 -6.86 -2.84 2.89
CA ALA A 41 -6.49 -2.42 1.53
C ALA A 41 -6.32 -0.91 1.38
N GLY A 42 -7.13 -0.12 2.10
CA GLY A 42 -6.99 1.33 2.14
C GLY A 42 -5.67 1.80 2.77
N ALA A 43 -5.20 1.11 3.80
CA ALA A 43 -3.90 1.37 4.39
C ALA A 43 -2.75 0.99 3.42
N MET A 44 -2.86 -0.15 2.76
CA MET A 44 -1.86 -0.60 1.78
C MET A 44 -1.73 0.36 0.60
N ALA A 45 -2.84 0.94 0.15
CA ALA A 45 -2.87 1.87 -0.97
C ALA A 45 -2.26 3.25 -0.66
N MET A 46 -2.00 3.56 0.61
CA MET A 46 -1.43 4.85 1.02
C MET A 46 -0.01 5.07 0.51
N SER A 47 0.77 4.02 0.34
CA SER A 47 2.16 4.10 -0.09
C SER A 47 2.28 4.36 -1.59
N GLN A 48 3.43 4.88 -1.99
CA GLN A 48 3.75 5.06 -3.41
C GLN A 48 3.98 3.72 -4.09
N THR A 49 4.66 2.79 -3.43
CA THR A 49 4.89 1.42 -3.90
C THR A 49 4.02 0.48 -3.08
N MET A 50 3.21 -0.32 -3.75
CA MET A 50 2.13 -1.11 -3.11
C MET A 50 2.15 -2.55 -3.60
N ILE A 51 2.00 -3.51 -2.67
CA ILE A 51 1.71 -4.91 -3.01
C ILE A 51 0.24 -5.00 -3.43
N TYR A 52 -0.03 -5.56 -4.61
CA TYR A 52 -1.42 -5.79 -5.03
C TYR A 52 -1.80 -7.26 -5.09
N GLU A 53 -0.82 -8.15 -5.22
CA GLU A 53 -1.05 -9.59 -5.29
C GLU A 53 0.16 -10.35 -4.77
N GLY A 54 -0.06 -11.54 -4.23
CA GLY A 54 0.98 -12.45 -3.78
C GLY A 54 0.45 -13.42 -2.74
N ASN A 55 0.57 -14.73 -3.02
CA ASN A 55 0.21 -15.78 -2.07
C ASN A 55 1.31 -15.90 -1.00
N ALA A 56 0.95 -15.77 0.27
CA ALA A 56 1.90 -15.79 1.38
C ALA A 56 2.71 -17.09 1.46
N ALA A 57 2.09 -18.23 1.17
CA ALA A 57 2.76 -19.54 1.20
C ALA A 57 3.79 -19.72 0.08
N ARG A 58 3.66 -18.97 -1.01
CA ARG A 58 4.53 -19.04 -2.19
C ARG A 58 5.37 -17.78 -2.39
N ALA A 59 5.35 -16.86 -1.45
CA ALA A 59 5.99 -15.56 -1.59
C ALA A 59 7.51 -15.61 -1.71
N HIS A 60 8.14 -16.74 -1.36
CA HIS A 60 9.57 -16.98 -1.56
C HIS A 60 9.93 -17.21 -3.04
N LEU A 61 8.95 -17.49 -3.90
CA LEU A 61 9.18 -17.70 -5.32
C LEU A 61 9.29 -16.35 -6.05
N LYS A 62 10.28 -16.28 -6.95
CA LYS A 62 10.49 -15.08 -7.75
C LYS A 62 9.26 -14.76 -8.62
N GLY A 63 8.79 -13.53 -8.55
CA GLY A 63 7.65 -13.06 -9.32
C GLY A 63 6.28 -13.34 -8.71
N GLU A 64 6.21 -14.06 -7.58
CA GLU A 64 4.93 -14.32 -6.90
C GLU A 64 4.35 -13.05 -6.25
N VAL A 65 5.19 -12.22 -5.67
CA VAL A 65 4.77 -10.94 -5.07
C VAL A 65 4.76 -9.87 -6.15
N LYS A 66 3.57 -9.33 -6.43
CA LYS A 66 3.37 -8.35 -7.50
C LYS A 66 3.15 -6.96 -6.91
N MET A 67 3.87 -6.00 -7.47
CA MET A 67 3.90 -4.61 -7.00
C MET A 67 3.35 -3.66 -8.06
N THR A 68 2.77 -2.56 -7.62
CA THR A 68 2.34 -1.45 -8.48
C THR A 68 2.39 -0.14 -7.70
N SER A 69 2.01 0.95 -8.34
CA SER A 69 1.89 2.24 -7.68
C SER A 69 0.61 2.31 -6.85
N GLY A 70 0.73 2.76 -5.60
CA GLY A 70 -0.40 3.11 -4.75
C GLY A 70 -0.84 4.57 -4.95
N LEU A 71 -1.52 5.13 -3.95
CA LEU A 71 -2.00 6.52 -4.00
C LEU A 71 -0.90 7.56 -3.74
N GLY A 72 0.21 7.13 -3.16
CA GLY A 72 1.42 7.97 -3.07
C GLY A 72 1.42 9.03 -1.97
N PHE A 73 0.68 8.81 -0.87
CA PHE A 73 0.75 9.72 0.28
C PHE A 73 2.04 9.54 1.09
N ILE A 74 2.60 8.33 1.10
CA ILE A 74 3.84 7.99 1.80
C ILE A 74 4.81 7.35 0.80
N GLY A 75 6.00 7.94 0.65
CA GLY A 75 6.96 7.49 -0.37
C GLY A 75 7.94 6.39 0.05
N SER A 76 8.26 6.30 1.34
CA SER A 76 9.41 5.51 1.83
C SER A 76 9.03 4.15 2.43
N VAL A 77 7.79 3.73 2.34
CA VAL A 77 7.31 2.50 2.98
C VAL A 77 6.52 1.61 2.01
N ILE A 78 6.48 0.32 2.32
CA ILE A 78 5.55 -0.65 1.76
C ILE A 78 4.70 -1.16 2.93
N ILE A 79 3.38 -1.09 2.81
CA ILE A 79 2.46 -1.50 3.86
C ILE A 79 1.76 -2.80 3.45
N ASP A 80 1.79 -3.80 4.33
CA ASP A 80 0.99 -5.01 4.18
C ASP A 80 0.06 -5.17 5.37
N SER A 81 -1.17 -5.57 5.13
CA SER A 81 -2.23 -5.70 6.14
C SER A 81 -2.58 -7.16 6.42
N HIS A 82 -3.30 -7.41 7.51
CA HIS A 82 -3.61 -8.77 7.98
C HIS A 82 -2.34 -9.63 8.13
N PHE A 83 -1.29 -8.99 8.57
CA PHE A 83 0.08 -9.51 8.51
C PHE A 83 0.24 -10.82 9.27
N GLU A 84 -0.17 -10.85 10.52
CA GLU A 84 -0.09 -12.05 11.35
C GLU A 84 -1.10 -13.11 10.92
N LYS A 85 -2.36 -12.72 10.77
CA LYS A 85 -3.46 -13.65 10.46
C LYS A 85 -3.28 -14.40 9.15
N ARG A 86 -2.62 -13.78 8.18
CA ARG A 86 -2.40 -14.37 6.86
C ARG A 86 -0.96 -14.78 6.60
N GLY A 87 -0.09 -14.75 7.64
CA GLY A 87 1.29 -15.18 7.54
C GLY A 87 2.08 -14.44 6.45
N ARG A 88 1.94 -13.13 6.35
CA ARG A 88 2.48 -12.34 5.23
C ARG A 88 3.93 -11.88 5.39
N PHE A 89 4.65 -12.39 6.38
CA PHE A 89 6.04 -12.00 6.63
C PHE A 89 6.93 -12.19 5.41
N VAL A 90 6.91 -13.37 4.80
CA VAL A 90 7.75 -13.68 3.62
C VAL A 90 7.36 -12.81 2.43
N ARG A 91 6.08 -12.56 2.23
CA ARG A 91 5.59 -11.66 1.17
C ARG A 91 6.13 -10.24 1.31
N LEU A 92 6.04 -9.67 2.50
CA LEU A 92 6.56 -8.33 2.78
C LEU A 92 8.10 -8.29 2.67
N ALA A 93 8.79 -9.31 3.20
CA ALA A 93 10.24 -9.41 3.09
C ALA A 93 10.70 -9.45 1.63
N GLN A 94 10.01 -10.20 0.78
CA GLN A 94 10.29 -10.28 -0.64
C GLN A 94 10.06 -8.93 -1.34
N ALA A 95 8.99 -8.23 -1.00
CA ALA A 95 8.71 -6.90 -1.55
C ALA A 95 9.81 -5.90 -1.19
N VAL A 96 10.26 -5.90 0.07
CA VAL A 96 11.36 -5.03 0.53
C VAL A 96 12.68 -5.42 -0.14
N ALA A 97 12.96 -6.71 -0.30
CA ALA A 97 14.18 -7.17 -0.95
C ALA A 97 14.30 -6.71 -2.41
N THR A 98 13.17 -6.59 -3.12
CA THR A 98 13.12 -6.10 -4.50
C THR A 98 13.05 -4.57 -4.61
N HIS A 99 12.86 -3.88 -3.49
CA HIS A 99 12.80 -2.43 -3.41
C HIS A 99 13.73 -1.92 -2.29
N PRO A 100 15.05 -2.05 -2.45
CA PRO A 100 16.00 -1.61 -1.42
C PRO A 100 15.85 -0.11 -1.16
N GLY A 101 15.88 0.26 0.09
CA GLY A 101 15.65 1.64 0.53
C GLY A 101 14.23 1.91 1.03
N LEU A 102 13.28 0.99 0.81
CA LEU A 102 11.94 1.09 1.39
C LEU A 102 11.85 0.27 2.69
N ILE A 103 11.01 0.74 3.60
CA ILE A 103 10.74 0.08 4.88
C ILE A 103 9.44 -0.68 4.78
N GLY A 104 9.42 -1.95 5.16
CA GLY A 104 8.20 -2.75 5.23
C GLY A 104 7.48 -2.57 6.56
N ILE A 105 6.18 -2.30 6.52
CA ILE A 105 5.32 -2.18 7.68
C ILE A 105 4.23 -3.24 7.59
N GLY A 106 4.21 -4.17 8.55
CA GLY A 106 3.15 -5.16 8.68
C GLY A 106 2.10 -4.71 9.70
N LEU A 107 0.87 -4.58 9.28
CA LEU A 107 -0.26 -4.24 10.14
C LEU A 107 -1.04 -5.51 10.51
N GLY A 108 -1.29 -5.68 11.79
CA GLY A 108 -1.99 -6.83 12.34
C GLY A 108 -3.45 -7.01 11.90
#